data_2f6ffcaf9c15ce4a6fa9c852d947b0c8
#
_entry.id   2f6ffcaf9c15ce4a6fa9c852d947b0c8
#
_cell.length_a   1.000
_cell.length_b   1.000
_cell.length_c   1.000
_cell.angle_alpha   90.00
_cell.angle_beta   90.00
_cell.angle_gamma   90.00
#
_symmetry.space_group_name_H-M   'P 1'
#
loop_
_entity.id
_entity.type
_entity.pdbx_description
1 polymer ?
#
loop_
_entity_poly.entity_id
_entity_poly.type
_entity_poly.pdbx_seq_one_letter_code
_entity_poly.pdbx_strand_id
1 'polypeptide(L)'
;MDLLKYEKEFKERTDNRIQDYWDKRNHKLSMKLSVLPKDIAERSLAYSIDNYDNAFSATDSGGYSLFVSNGNRLFIFKKADKVQSLDEQLNKSKPEMLSLLKRFQPRKLYEVPAKQGFCLPYGFIAGDSGHEKRNMAVTYRLKNHPDVTIFFQDLGMMNPQAGEEDDLNEKDYMAWLWSWDFQAGATSKELIKPKWRSIKMDGRDGTGTFVKGTYKNVPVYDYKGHVSNRLNYINYGYAAYVQGNHKARNLEPDLLLYVMQDSRQLKNQPPMDKDEIEKMAEHIISSIKRR
;
A
#
# COMPACT_ATOMS: atom_id res chain seq x y z
N MET A 1 0.51 12.77 -2.51
CA MET A 1 -0.59 13.27 -3.35
C MET A 1 -0.71 14.76 -3.08
N ASP A 2 -0.72 15.58 -4.12
CA ASP A 2 -0.89 17.03 -3.98
C ASP A 2 -2.39 17.32 -3.84
N LEU A 3 -2.81 17.76 -2.67
CA LEU A 3 -4.21 18.03 -2.33
C LEU A 3 -4.83 19.11 -3.23
N LEU A 4 -4.06 20.14 -3.57
CA LEU A 4 -4.53 21.24 -4.42
C LEU A 4 -4.81 20.76 -5.85
N LYS A 5 -3.95 19.87 -6.37
CA LYS A 5 -4.17 19.25 -7.68
C LYS A 5 -5.41 18.36 -7.66
N TYR A 6 -5.59 17.57 -6.60
CA TYR A 6 -6.75 16.70 -6.43
C TYR A 6 -8.05 17.51 -6.29
N GLU A 7 -8.01 18.60 -5.54
CA GLU A 7 -9.13 19.50 -5.37
C GLU A 7 -9.57 20.10 -6.70
N LYS A 8 -8.63 20.55 -7.52
CA LYS A 8 -8.91 21.10 -8.84
C LYS A 8 -9.53 20.06 -9.77
N GLU A 9 -8.92 18.87 -9.85
CA GLU A 9 -9.42 17.77 -10.68
C GLU A 9 -10.80 17.27 -10.22
N PHE A 10 -11.08 17.29 -8.92
CA PHE A 10 -12.37 16.92 -8.37
C PHE A 10 -13.46 17.93 -8.75
N LYS A 11 -13.20 19.23 -8.53
CA LYS A 11 -14.14 20.30 -8.89
C LYS A 11 -14.51 20.30 -10.38
N GLU A 12 -13.56 19.96 -11.25
CA GLU A 12 -13.77 19.88 -12.70
C GLU A 12 -14.61 18.66 -13.13
N ARG A 13 -14.71 17.63 -12.28
CA ARG A 13 -15.30 16.34 -12.64
C ARG A 13 -16.56 15.95 -11.85
N THR A 14 -16.92 16.70 -10.83
CA THR A 14 -18.05 16.33 -9.96
C THR A 14 -19.40 16.64 -10.61
N ASP A 15 -20.32 15.68 -10.56
CA ASP A 15 -21.72 15.89 -10.93
C ASP A 15 -22.39 16.86 -9.93
N ASN A 16 -23.05 17.87 -10.45
CA ASN A 16 -23.74 18.89 -9.65
C ASN A 16 -24.74 18.30 -8.64
N ARG A 17 -25.33 17.14 -8.92
CA ARG A 17 -26.24 16.44 -8.00
C ARG A 17 -25.53 15.92 -6.76
N ILE A 18 -24.32 15.43 -6.91
CA ILE A 18 -23.50 14.96 -5.79
C ILE A 18 -23.07 16.15 -4.95
N GLN A 19 -22.63 17.23 -5.58
CA GLN A 19 -22.27 18.46 -4.89
C GLN A 19 -23.44 19.02 -4.09
N ASP A 20 -24.63 19.09 -4.69
CA ASP A 20 -25.86 19.52 -4.04
C ASP A 20 -26.26 18.68 -2.83
N TYR A 21 -26.09 17.35 -2.95
CA TYR A 21 -26.31 16.41 -1.85
C TYR A 21 -25.35 16.66 -0.69
N TRP A 22 -24.08 16.87 -0.99
CA TRP A 22 -23.06 17.14 -0.01
C TRP A 22 -23.29 18.49 0.68
N ASP A 23 -23.58 19.52 -0.06
CA ASP A 23 -23.82 20.87 0.45
C ASP A 23 -25.03 20.91 1.40
N LYS A 24 -26.10 20.22 1.06
CA LYS A 24 -27.31 20.14 1.88
C LYS A 24 -27.13 19.36 3.19
N ARG A 25 -26.29 18.33 3.18
CA ARG A 25 -26.10 17.46 4.35
C ARG A 25 -24.88 17.81 5.20
N ASN A 26 -23.90 18.43 4.64
CA ASN A 26 -22.59 18.60 5.26
C ASN A 26 -21.99 19.98 5.01
N HIS A 27 -22.72 21.06 5.31
CA HIS A 27 -22.25 22.45 5.11
C HIS A 27 -20.83 22.71 5.62
N LYS A 28 -20.41 22.05 6.69
CA LYS A 28 -19.07 22.14 7.27
C LYS A 28 -17.99 21.39 6.47
N LEU A 29 -18.38 20.62 5.47
CA LEU A 29 -17.46 19.77 4.70
C LEU A 29 -17.19 20.26 3.28
N SER A 30 -17.76 21.38 2.86
CA SER A 30 -17.66 21.87 1.48
C SER A 30 -16.22 21.90 0.95
N MET A 31 -15.26 22.28 1.77
CA MET A 31 -13.84 22.26 1.41
C MET A 31 -13.23 20.84 1.35
N LYS A 32 -13.84 19.86 1.98
CA LYS A 32 -13.29 18.50 2.11
C LYS A 32 -13.80 17.56 1.02
N LEU A 33 -14.90 17.92 0.37
CA LEU A 33 -15.46 17.20 -0.77
C LEU A 33 -14.54 17.17 -1.96
N SER A 34 -13.77 18.24 -2.12
CA SER A 34 -12.82 18.40 -3.21
C SER A 34 -11.68 17.39 -3.19
N VAL A 35 -11.52 16.60 -2.13
CA VAL A 35 -10.47 15.60 -2.00
C VAL A 35 -10.93 14.17 -2.29
N LEU A 36 -12.21 13.94 -2.53
CA LEU A 36 -12.69 12.61 -2.90
C LEU A 36 -12.36 12.26 -4.35
N PRO A 37 -11.85 11.05 -4.61
CA PRO A 37 -11.81 10.52 -5.96
C PRO A 37 -13.22 10.53 -6.59
N LYS A 38 -13.32 10.85 -7.88
CA LYS A 38 -14.59 10.95 -8.58
C LYS A 38 -15.44 9.69 -8.47
N ASP A 39 -14.82 8.54 -8.64
CA ASP A 39 -15.46 7.22 -8.56
C ASP A 39 -16.02 6.92 -7.15
N ILE A 40 -15.39 7.46 -6.12
CA ILE A 40 -15.89 7.36 -4.73
C ILE A 40 -17.04 8.35 -4.53
N ALA A 41 -16.89 9.59 -4.99
CA ALA A 41 -17.90 10.63 -4.83
C ALA A 41 -19.24 10.25 -5.49
N GLU A 42 -19.19 9.66 -6.67
CA GLU A 42 -20.39 9.30 -7.45
C GLU A 42 -21.22 8.15 -6.82
N ARG A 43 -20.61 7.33 -5.97
CA ARG A 43 -21.23 6.13 -5.39
C ARG A 43 -21.38 6.14 -3.89
N SER A 44 -20.90 7.20 -3.25
CA SER A 44 -20.79 7.26 -1.80
C SER A 44 -21.82 8.17 -1.18
N LEU A 45 -22.31 7.77 0.01
CA LEU A 45 -22.99 8.65 0.94
C LEU A 45 -21.96 9.18 1.94
N ALA A 46 -21.86 10.48 2.04
CA ALA A 46 -20.91 11.13 2.92
C ALA A 46 -21.56 11.70 4.18
N TYR A 47 -20.80 11.69 5.25
CA TYR A 47 -21.24 12.11 6.57
C TYR A 47 -20.18 13.01 7.22
N SER A 48 -20.63 14.13 7.80
CA SER A 48 -19.81 14.90 8.72
C SER A 48 -19.56 14.09 10.00
N ILE A 49 -18.46 14.39 10.68
CA ILE A 49 -18.13 13.80 11.97
C ILE A 49 -18.11 14.95 12.98
N ASP A 50 -18.95 14.89 13.99
CA ASP A 50 -19.03 15.90 15.02
C ASP A 50 -17.70 16.09 15.72
N ASN A 51 -17.34 17.34 15.98
CA ASN A 51 -16.05 17.75 16.58
C ASN A 51 -14.80 17.50 15.75
N TYR A 52 -14.92 17.15 14.45
CA TYR A 52 -13.79 16.94 13.55
C TYR A 52 -13.96 17.75 12.26
N ASP A 53 -13.47 18.97 12.25
CA ASP A 53 -13.52 19.82 11.05
C ASP A 53 -12.56 19.35 9.94
N ASN A 54 -11.58 18.53 10.29
CA ASN A 54 -10.58 17.98 9.37
C ASN A 54 -10.87 16.53 8.95
N ALA A 55 -12.03 15.98 9.30
CA ALA A 55 -12.38 14.61 8.94
C ALA A 55 -13.84 14.49 8.48
N PHE A 56 -14.08 13.53 7.61
CA PHE A 56 -15.41 13.09 7.22
C PHE A 56 -15.40 11.60 6.88
N SER A 57 -16.56 11.01 6.77
CA SER A 57 -16.71 9.61 6.38
C SER A 57 -17.58 9.46 5.15
N ALA A 58 -17.42 8.36 4.45
CA ALA A 58 -18.28 7.98 3.34
C ALA A 58 -18.53 6.47 3.32
N THR A 59 -19.69 6.08 2.82
CA THR A 59 -20.06 4.68 2.58
C THR A 59 -20.28 4.44 1.09
N ASP A 60 -19.82 3.33 0.60
CA ASP A 60 -20.09 2.85 -0.76
C ASP A 60 -20.35 1.34 -0.75
N SER A 61 -20.56 0.75 -1.93
CA SER A 61 -20.71 -0.71 -2.07
C SER A 61 -19.47 -1.50 -1.62
N GLY A 62 -18.34 -0.84 -1.43
CA GLY A 62 -17.08 -1.46 -1.02
C GLY A 62 -16.75 -1.28 0.46
N GLY A 63 -17.60 -0.64 1.25
CA GLY A 63 -17.46 -0.48 2.70
C GLY A 63 -17.49 0.94 3.22
N TYR A 64 -17.03 1.11 4.45
CA TYR A 64 -16.98 2.38 5.17
C TYR A 64 -15.57 2.98 5.08
N SER A 65 -15.50 4.23 4.65
CA SER A 65 -14.25 4.98 4.52
C SER A 65 -14.23 6.20 5.42
N LEU A 66 -13.08 6.47 6.03
CA LEU A 66 -12.81 7.64 6.84
C LEU A 66 -11.71 8.45 6.16
N PHE A 67 -11.92 9.72 5.99
CA PHE A 67 -10.98 10.67 5.38
C PHE A 67 -10.55 11.68 6.44
N VAL A 68 -9.23 11.82 6.62
CA VAL A 68 -8.66 12.74 7.61
C VAL A 68 -7.63 13.62 6.93
N SER A 69 -7.86 14.92 6.94
CA SER A 69 -6.93 15.92 6.41
C SER A 69 -5.99 16.41 7.49
N ASN A 70 -4.70 16.46 7.19
CA ASN A 70 -3.70 17.10 8.05
C ASN A 70 -2.69 17.89 7.21
N GLY A 71 -2.82 19.20 7.22
CA GLY A 71 -2.04 20.07 6.34
C GLY A 71 -2.29 19.74 4.87
N ASN A 72 -1.23 19.42 4.13
CA ASN A 72 -1.29 19.03 2.72
C ASN A 72 -1.41 17.51 2.50
N ARG A 73 -1.81 16.75 3.52
CA ARG A 73 -1.95 15.28 3.45
C ARG A 73 -3.36 14.85 3.74
N LEU A 74 -3.78 13.85 2.99
CA LEU A 74 -5.02 13.14 3.21
C LEU A 74 -4.70 11.71 3.64
N PHE A 75 -5.26 11.30 4.78
CA PHE A 75 -5.26 9.92 5.23
C PHE A 75 -6.61 9.31 4.90
N ILE A 76 -6.59 8.14 4.28
CA ILE A 76 -7.80 7.40 3.93
C ILE A 76 -7.72 6.05 4.64
N PHE A 77 -8.66 5.81 5.52
CA PHE A 77 -8.85 4.53 6.19
C PHE A 77 -10.10 3.89 5.62
N LYS A 78 -10.00 2.66 5.19
CA LYS A 78 -11.14 1.93 4.63
C LYS A 78 -11.32 0.61 5.34
N LYS A 79 -12.53 0.35 5.78
CA LYS A 79 -12.97 -0.95 6.23
C LYS A 79 -13.85 -1.55 5.14
N ALA A 80 -13.29 -2.52 4.42
CA ALA A 80 -14.02 -3.34 3.47
C ALA A 80 -14.62 -4.52 4.24
N ASP A 81 -15.95 -4.55 4.36
CA ASP A 81 -16.66 -5.71 4.86
C ASP A 81 -17.37 -6.39 3.68
N LYS A 82 -17.45 -7.71 3.71
CA LYS A 82 -18.32 -8.49 2.80
C LYS A 82 -19.80 -8.20 3.02
N VAL A 83 -20.07 -7.23 3.81
CA VAL A 83 -21.38 -6.85 4.20
C VAL A 83 -21.91 -5.77 3.29
N GLN A 84 -23.11 -5.77 3.17
CA GLN A 84 -23.76 -5.43 1.98
C GLN A 84 -24.89 -4.44 2.16
N SER A 85 -25.41 -4.23 3.35
CA SER A 85 -26.37 -3.18 3.61
C SER A 85 -25.69 -1.93 4.21
N LEU A 86 -26.25 -0.77 3.88
CA LEU A 86 -25.83 0.52 4.44
C LEU A 86 -25.95 0.52 5.97
N ASP A 87 -27.02 -0.06 6.49
CA ASP A 87 -27.29 -0.11 7.93
C ASP A 87 -26.22 -0.92 8.68
N GLU A 88 -25.78 -2.02 8.10
CA GLU A 88 -24.71 -2.83 8.69
C GLU A 88 -23.37 -2.09 8.68
N GLN A 89 -23.05 -1.38 7.61
CA GLN A 89 -21.85 -0.54 7.56
C GLN A 89 -21.89 0.56 8.63
N LEU A 90 -23.02 1.23 8.79
CA LEU A 90 -23.20 2.27 9.78
C LEU A 90 -23.18 1.74 11.22
N ASN A 91 -23.74 0.56 11.46
CA ASN A 91 -23.84 0.00 12.81
C ASN A 91 -22.55 -0.71 13.25
N LYS A 92 -21.81 -1.35 12.35
CA LYS A 92 -20.59 -2.09 12.68
C LYS A 92 -19.32 -1.31 12.36
N SER A 93 -19.17 -0.84 11.13
CA SER A 93 -17.91 -0.25 10.68
C SER A 93 -17.72 1.18 11.18
N LYS A 94 -18.78 1.98 11.24
CA LYS A 94 -18.70 3.36 11.73
C LYS A 94 -18.13 3.50 13.14
N PRO A 95 -18.59 2.76 14.17
CA PRO A 95 -18.04 2.88 15.52
C PRO A 95 -16.54 2.56 15.58
N GLU A 96 -16.10 1.53 14.87
CA GLU A 96 -14.68 1.15 14.82
C GLU A 96 -13.82 2.23 14.14
N MET A 97 -14.30 2.78 13.02
CA MET A 97 -13.59 3.83 12.30
C MET A 97 -13.56 5.15 13.09
N LEU A 98 -14.60 5.47 13.83
CA LEU A 98 -14.58 6.61 14.76
C LEU A 98 -13.64 6.38 15.95
N SER A 99 -13.53 5.15 16.44
CA SER A 99 -12.52 4.80 17.45
C SER A 99 -11.09 4.97 16.89
N LEU A 100 -10.85 4.59 15.65
CA LEU A 100 -9.57 4.83 14.98
C LEU A 100 -9.29 6.34 14.86
N LEU A 101 -10.27 7.14 14.45
CA LEU A 101 -10.13 8.58 14.34
C LEU A 101 -9.74 9.25 15.67
N LYS A 102 -10.34 8.81 16.78
CA LYS A 102 -10.02 9.32 18.13
C LYS A 102 -8.57 9.02 18.54
N ARG A 103 -8.02 7.93 18.05
CA ARG A 103 -6.65 7.48 18.34
C ARG A 103 -5.61 8.01 17.34
N PHE A 104 -6.07 8.49 16.19
CA PHE A 104 -5.18 9.02 15.15
C PHE A 104 -4.54 10.34 15.57
N GLN A 105 -3.23 10.42 15.42
CA GLN A 105 -2.42 11.62 15.70
C GLN A 105 -1.48 11.88 14.52
N PRO A 106 -1.39 13.12 14.04
CA PRO A 106 -0.36 13.48 13.08
C PRO A 106 1.04 13.43 13.74
N ARG A 107 2.06 13.04 12.97
CA ARG A 107 3.45 13.03 13.41
C ARG A 107 4.40 13.47 12.29
N LYS A 108 5.63 13.84 12.63
CA LYS A 108 6.69 14.05 11.64
C LYS A 108 7.15 12.69 11.07
N LEU A 109 7.68 12.67 9.85
CA LEU A 109 7.99 11.43 9.13
C LEU A 109 8.87 10.46 9.92
N TYR A 110 9.90 10.92 10.58
CA TYR A 110 10.83 10.06 11.34
C TYR A 110 10.64 10.15 12.85
N GLU A 111 9.60 10.82 13.29
CA GLU A 111 9.26 10.88 14.70
C GLU A 111 8.80 9.51 15.19
N VAL A 112 9.35 9.06 16.30
CA VAL A 112 8.96 7.80 16.95
C VAL A 112 8.18 8.16 18.20
N PRO A 113 6.86 7.92 18.23
CA PRO A 113 6.05 8.15 19.42
C PRO A 113 6.50 7.29 20.59
N ALA A 114 6.50 7.87 21.80
CA ALA A 114 6.83 7.13 23.02
C ALA A 114 5.70 6.19 23.48
N LYS A 115 4.47 6.42 23.01
CA LYS A 115 3.32 5.58 23.36
C LYS A 115 3.23 4.37 22.47
N GLN A 116 2.68 3.29 23.01
CA GLN A 116 2.34 2.12 22.21
C GLN A 116 1.30 2.49 21.14
N GLY A 117 1.49 1.99 19.94
CA GLY A 117 0.61 2.26 18.83
C GLY A 117 1.20 1.88 17.49
N PHE A 118 0.48 2.20 16.44
CA PHE A 118 0.83 1.88 15.07
C PHE A 118 1.29 3.11 14.28
N CYS A 119 2.50 3.05 13.72
CA CYS A 119 3.08 4.13 12.94
C CYS A 119 2.70 4.05 11.46
N LEU A 120 2.17 5.14 10.94
CA LEU A 120 1.98 5.40 9.51
C LEU A 120 2.96 6.49 9.05
N PRO A 121 3.27 6.59 7.75
CA PRO A 121 3.95 7.78 7.25
C PRO A 121 3.17 9.04 7.62
N TYR A 122 3.78 9.92 8.41
CA TYR A 122 3.20 11.16 8.93
C TYR A 122 1.97 11.01 9.85
N GLY A 123 1.67 9.80 10.30
CA GLY A 123 0.56 9.52 11.20
C GLY A 123 0.91 8.47 12.24
N PHE A 124 0.12 8.43 13.30
CA PHE A 124 0.24 7.48 14.40
C PHE A 124 -1.15 7.14 14.94
N ILE A 125 -1.42 5.88 15.15
CA ILE A 125 -2.64 5.40 15.81
C ILE A 125 -2.26 4.92 17.19
N ALA A 126 -2.61 5.71 18.20
CA ALA A 126 -2.28 5.41 19.58
C ALA A 126 -3.09 4.23 20.13
N GLY A 127 -2.50 3.47 21.05
CA GLY A 127 -3.18 2.39 21.76
C GLY A 127 -3.46 1.15 20.91
N ASP A 128 -2.74 0.96 19.81
CA ASP A 128 -2.73 -0.32 19.10
C ASP A 128 -2.04 -1.35 19.99
N SER A 129 -2.76 -2.39 20.37
CA SER A 129 -2.25 -3.44 21.26
C SER A 129 -1.41 -4.50 20.54
N GLY A 130 -1.31 -4.43 19.21
CA GLY A 130 -0.76 -5.49 18.37
C GLY A 130 -1.76 -6.63 18.09
N HIS A 131 -2.94 -6.58 18.67
CA HIS A 131 -4.00 -7.58 18.48
C HIS A 131 -5.06 -7.17 17.46
N GLU A 132 -5.04 -5.92 17.01
CA GLU A 132 -5.95 -5.44 15.99
C GLU A 132 -5.67 -6.12 14.65
N LYS A 133 -6.73 -6.57 14.01
CA LYS A 133 -6.66 -7.14 12.66
C LYS A 133 -6.25 -6.05 11.68
N ARG A 134 -5.13 -6.26 11.00
CA ARG A 134 -4.64 -5.33 9.98
C ARG A 134 -3.96 -6.07 8.84
N ASN A 135 -4.01 -5.43 7.69
CA ASN A 135 -3.14 -5.72 6.56
C ASN A 135 -2.59 -4.38 6.10
N MET A 136 -1.29 -4.25 6.07
CA MET A 136 -0.62 -3.01 5.73
C MET A 136 0.35 -3.22 4.58
N ALA A 137 0.31 -2.31 3.63
CA ALA A 137 1.29 -2.25 2.57
C ALA A 137 1.82 -0.82 2.43
N VAL A 138 3.12 -0.67 2.26
CA VAL A 138 3.78 0.61 2.06
C VAL A 138 4.73 0.52 0.88
N THR A 139 4.63 1.49 -0.02
CA THR A 139 5.52 1.62 -1.17
C THR A 139 6.39 2.86 -1.03
N TYR A 140 7.69 2.69 -1.19
CA TYR A 140 8.66 3.78 -1.23
C TYR A 140 9.32 3.84 -2.61
N ARG A 141 9.60 5.06 -3.06
CA ARG A 141 10.46 5.33 -4.22
C ARG A 141 11.67 6.11 -3.77
N LEU A 142 12.84 5.73 -4.27
CA LEU A 142 14.07 6.43 -3.97
C LEU A 142 14.13 7.73 -4.78
N LYS A 143 14.47 8.84 -4.11
CA LYS A 143 14.58 10.15 -4.76
C LYS A 143 15.65 10.16 -5.86
N ASN A 144 16.80 9.56 -5.56
CA ASN A 144 17.97 9.55 -6.46
C ASN A 144 17.98 8.35 -7.43
N HIS A 145 17.13 7.35 -7.20
CA HIS A 145 16.97 6.16 -8.01
C HIS A 145 15.47 5.89 -8.24
N PRO A 146 14.80 6.72 -9.07
CA PRO A 146 13.37 6.59 -9.34
C PRO A 146 13.00 5.28 -10.06
N ASP A 147 14.00 4.57 -10.60
CA ASP A 147 13.88 3.23 -11.15
C ASP A 147 13.67 2.15 -10.09
N VAL A 148 13.91 2.45 -8.80
CA VAL A 148 13.80 1.48 -7.71
C VAL A 148 12.58 1.77 -6.85
N THR A 149 11.73 0.77 -6.72
CA THR A 149 10.58 0.75 -5.83
C THR A 149 10.81 -0.27 -4.72
N ILE A 150 10.57 0.14 -3.48
CA ILE A 150 10.61 -0.72 -2.30
C ILE A 150 9.17 -0.88 -1.82
N PHE A 151 8.73 -2.12 -1.67
CA PHE A 151 7.42 -2.45 -1.15
C PHE A 151 7.58 -3.33 0.09
N PHE A 152 6.87 -2.98 1.14
CA PHE A 152 6.78 -3.79 2.35
C PHE A 152 5.32 -4.05 2.67
N GLN A 153 5.02 -5.27 3.03
CA GLN A 153 3.67 -5.68 3.42
C GLN A 153 3.70 -6.54 4.69
N ASP A 154 2.81 -6.18 5.61
CA ASP A 154 2.41 -6.99 6.77
C ASP A 154 1.08 -7.65 6.41
N LEU A 155 1.08 -8.97 6.24
CA LEU A 155 -0.04 -9.77 5.76
C LEU A 155 -0.90 -10.33 6.90
N GLY A 156 -0.88 -9.70 8.07
CA GLY A 156 -1.55 -10.19 9.28
C GLY A 156 -3.02 -10.52 9.13
N MET A 157 -3.68 -9.99 8.11
CA MET A 157 -5.11 -10.21 7.86
C MET A 157 -5.42 -11.23 6.76
N MET A 158 -4.43 -11.79 6.08
CA MET A 158 -4.72 -12.82 5.10
C MET A 158 -5.26 -14.06 5.81
N ASN A 159 -6.55 -14.34 5.60
CA ASN A 159 -7.06 -15.66 5.93
C ASN A 159 -6.65 -16.59 4.81
N PRO A 160 -5.92 -17.65 5.07
CA PRO A 160 -5.79 -18.74 4.11
C PRO A 160 -7.19 -19.25 3.78
N GLN A 161 -7.40 -19.65 2.54
CA GLN A 161 -8.59 -20.40 2.23
C GLN A 161 -8.56 -21.71 3.01
N ALA A 162 -9.71 -22.16 3.50
CA ALA A 162 -9.77 -23.40 4.28
C ALA A 162 -9.17 -24.56 3.46
N GLY A 163 -8.11 -25.17 3.99
CA GLY A 163 -7.33 -26.21 3.32
C GLY A 163 -5.99 -25.79 2.74
N GLU A 164 -5.65 -24.48 2.72
CA GLU A 164 -4.32 -23.99 2.26
C GLU A 164 -3.37 -23.70 3.43
N GLU A 165 -3.81 -23.93 4.66
CA GLU A 165 -3.15 -23.43 5.87
C GLU A 165 -1.80 -24.10 6.16
N ASP A 166 -1.58 -25.33 5.69
CA ASP A 166 -0.46 -26.15 6.15
C ASP A 166 0.63 -26.41 5.12
N ASP A 167 0.45 -26.05 3.83
CA ASP A 167 1.32 -26.55 2.77
C ASP A 167 2.12 -25.51 1.96
N LEU A 168 1.91 -24.23 2.14
CA LEU A 168 2.72 -23.21 1.44
C LEU A 168 4.07 -23.05 2.14
N ASN A 169 5.08 -23.78 1.66
CA ASN A 169 6.44 -23.47 2.08
C ASN A 169 6.87 -22.13 1.48
N GLU A 170 7.76 -21.43 2.18
CA GLU A 170 8.25 -20.10 1.78
C GLU A 170 8.79 -20.06 0.35
N LYS A 171 9.45 -21.13 -0.09
CA LYS A 171 10.04 -21.21 -1.43
C LYS A 171 9.01 -21.31 -2.53
N ASP A 172 7.92 -22.04 -2.30
CA ASP A 172 6.82 -22.16 -3.25
C ASP A 172 6.06 -20.84 -3.36
N TYR A 173 5.81 -20.17 -2.24
CA TYR A 173 5.23 -18.83 -2.24
C TYR A 173 6.09 -17.83 -3.02
N MET A 174 7.41 -17.84 -2.79
CA MET A 174 8.34 -16.97 -3.50
C MET A 174 8.42 -17.29 -5.00
N ALA A 175 8.39 -18.57 -5.37
CA ALA A 175 8.35 -18.99 -6.76
C ALA A 175 7.07 -18.53 -7.45
N TRP A 176 5.92 -18.62 -6.76
CA TRP A 176 4.65 -18.09 -7.23
C TRP A 176 4.69 -16.58 -7.45
N LEU A 177 5.19 -15.80 -6.48
CA LEU A 177 5.37 -14.35 -6.62
C LEU A 177 6.14 -13.99 -7.89
N TRP A 178 7.27 -14.66 -8.16
CA TRP A 178 8.07 -14.42 -9.35
C TRP A 178 7.36 -14.83 -10.64
N SER A 179 6.45 -15.77 -10.59
CA SER A 179 5.72 -16.20 -11.79
C SER A 179 4.63 -15.20 -12.20
N TRP A 180 3.98 -14.55 -11.25
CA TRP A 180 2.80 -13.71 -11.49
C TRP A 180 3.08 -12.21 -11.39
N ASP A 181 3.55 -11.76 -10.25
CA ASP A 181 3.57 -10.34 -9.94
C ASP A 181 4.88 -9.64 -10.26
N PHE A 182 6.01 -10.35 -10.06
CA PHE A 182 7.31 -9.73 -10.19
C PHE A 182 7.87 -9.88 -11.60
N GLN A 183 8.36 -8.75 -12.15
CA GLN A 183 8.93 -8.72 -13.48
C GLN A 183 7.96 -9.22 -14.56
N ALA A 184 6.66 -8.84 -14.42
CA ALA A 184 5.64 -9.14 -15.41
C ALA A 184 6.08 -8.66 -16.80
N GLY A 185 5.86 -9.47 -17.84
CA GLY A 185 6.24 -9.17 -19.20
C GLY A 185 7.73 -9.38 -19.53
N ALA A 186 8.55 -9.88 -18.60
CA ALA A 186 9.93 -10.27 -18.91
C ALA A 186 9.97 -11.43 -19.93
N THR A 187 10.86 -11.31 -20.91
CA THR A 187 11.11 -12.36 -21.91
C THR A 187 11.72 -13.61 -21.27
N SER A 188 12.56 -13.39 -20.26
CA SER A 188 13.11 -14.46 -19.42
C SER A 188 13.36 -13.97 -18.01
N LYS A 189 13.24 -14.88 -17.04
CA LYS A 189 13.55 -14.65 -15.62
C LYS A 189 14.59 -15.67 -15.18
N GLU A 190 15.60 -15.18 -14.47
CA GLU A 190 16.71 -15.98 -13.96
C GLU A 190 16.91 -15.69 -12.47
N LEU A 191 16.85 -16.73 -11.63
CA LEU A 191 17.22 -16.64 -10.22
C LEU A 191 18.74 -16.54 -10.08
N ILE A 192 19.21 -15.44 -9.50
CA ILE A 192 20.65 -15.22 -9.28
C ILE A 192 21.11 -16.09 -8.11
N LYS A 193 22.23 -16.77 -8.29
CA LYS A 193 22.80 -17.64 -7.26
C LYS A 193 23.33 -16.86 -6.05
N PRO A 194 23.13 -17.36 -4.81
CA PRO A 194 22.37 -18.56 -4.47
C PRO A 194 20.88 -18.38 -4.74
N LYS A 195 20.21 -19.42 -5.25
CA LYS A 195 18.78 -19.37 -5.60
C LYS A 195 17.91 -18.96 -4.40
N TRP A 196 18.21 -19.51 -3.24
CA TRP A 196 17.54 -19.23 -2.00
C TRP A 196 18.55 -18.68 -0.99
N ARG A 197 18.18 -17.62 -0.30
CA ARG A 197 18.98 -16.94 0.72
C ARG A 197 18.27 -17.05 2.05
N SER A 198 18.97 -17.46 3.08
CA SER A 198 18.45 -17.31 4.44
C SER A 198 18.49 -15.86 4.84
N ILE A 199 17.37 -15.32 5.26
CA ILE A 199 17.25 -13.94 5.74
C ILE A 199 16.71 -13.93 7.18
N LYS A 200 16.88 -12.79 7.85
CA LYS A 200 16.22 -12.54 9.13
C LYS A 200 15.53 -11.18 9.07
N MET A 201 14.21 -11.18 9.27
CA MET A 201 13.38 -9.99 9.26
C MET A 201 12.47 -9.99 10.48
N ASP A 202 12.43 -8.90 11.23
CA ASP A 202 11.72 -8.82 12.52
C ASP A 202 12.15 -9.90 13.52
N GLY A 203 13.44 -10.24 13.55
CA GLY A 203 13.99 -11.30 14.41
C GLY A 203 13.65 -12.74 14.01
N ARG A 204 12.81 -12.94 12.98
CA ARG A 204 12.36 -14.24 12.48
C ARG A 204 13.12 -14.65 11.24
N ASP A 205 13.36 -15.94 11.11
CA ASP A 205 14.01 -16.53 9.94
C ASP A 205 13.04 -16.56 8.75
N GLY A 206 13.56 -16.45 7.56
CA GLY A 206 12.78 -16.47 6.33
C GLY A 206 13.66 -16.71 5.10
N THR A 207 13.04 -16.57 3.94
CA THR A 207 13.69 -16.88 2.66
C THR A 207 13.71 -15.63 1.78
N GLY A 208 14.86 -15.37 1.16
CA GLY A 208 15.07 -14.35 0.15
C GLY A 208 15.41 -14.93 -1.22
N THR A 209 15.07 -14.21 -2.28
CA THR A 209 15.46 -14.53 -3.65
C THR A 209 15.84 -13.27 -4.41
N PHE A 210 16.78 -13.40 -5.36
CA PHE A 210 17.19 -12.32 -6.23
C PHE A 210 17.03 -12.74 -7.69
N VAL A 211 16.36 -11.93 -8.49
CA VAL A 211 15.95 -12.27 -9.86
C VAL A 211 16.45 -11.22 -10.84
N LYS A 212 16.91 -11.70 -11.99
CA LYS A 212 17.16 -10.92 -13.18
C LYS A 212 16.04 -11.13 -14.18
N GLY A 213 15.32 -10.09 -14.53
CA GLY A 213 14.34 -10.05 -15.62
C GLY A 213 14.97 -9.47 -16.87
N THR A 214 14.94 -10.21 -17.97
CA THR A 214 15.40 -9.74 -19.28
C THR A 214 14.20 -9.42 -20.15
N TYR A 215 14.19 -8.24 -20.74
CA TYR A 215 13.13 -7.75 -21.60
C TYR A 215 13.70 -7.51 -23.00
N LYS A 216 13.16 -8.19 -23.99
CA LYS A 216 13.58 -8.06 -25.38
C LYS A 216 12.43 -7.60 -26.25
N ASN A 217 12.71 -6.65 -27.13
CA ASN A 217 11.79 -6.20 -28.16
C ASN A 217 10.45 -5.68 -27.63
N VAL A 218 10.48 -5.04 -26.42
CA VAL A 218 9.27 -4.53 -25.75
C VAL A 218 8.74 -3.30 -26.48
N PRO A 219 7.48 -3.30 -26.96
CA PRO A 219 6.93 -2.16 -27.69
C PRO A 219 6.72 -0.98 -26.76
N VAL A 220 7.08 0.20 -27.27
CA VAL A 220 6.71 1.51 -26.69
C VAL A 220 5.64 2.10 -27.59
N TYR A 221 4.53 2.48 -26.99
CA TYR A 221 3.40 3.05 -27.73
C TYR A 221 3.42 4.57 -27.65
N ASP A 222 3.05 5.23 -28.75
CA ASP A 222 2.77 6.65 -28.78
C ASP A 222 1.38 6.94 -28.15
N TYR A 223 1.03 8.25 -28.09
CA TYR A 223 -0.26 8.68 -27.54
C TYR A 223 -1.49 8.24 -28.38
N LYS A 224 -1.27 7.73 -29.60
CA LYS A 224 -2.30 7.17 -30.50
C LYS A 224 -2.39 5.66 -30.41
N GLY A 225 -1.53 5.02 -29.61
CA GLY A 225 -1.48 3.56 -29.47
C GLY A 225 -0.67 2.85 -30.55
N HIS A 226 0.08 3.56 -31.40
CA HIS A 226 0.98 2.94 -32.36
C HIS A 226 2.34 2.64 -31.72
N VAL A 227 2.98 1.55 -32.14
CA VAL A 227 4.35 1.23 -31.70
C VAL A 227 5.31 2.27 -32.26
N SER A 228 5.85 3.12 -31.38
CA SER A 228 6.80 4.17 -31.72
C SER A 228 8.26 3.72 -31.61
N ASN A 229 8.54 2.75 -30.74
CA ASN A 229 9.88 2.21 -30.50
C ASN A 229 9.80 0.81 -29.91
N ARG A 230 10.95 0.12 -29.81
CA ARG A 230 11.10 -1.16 -29.12
C ARG A 230 12.37 -1.12 -28.27
N LEU A 231 12.24 -1.60 -27.03
CA LEU A 231 13.32 -1.52 -26.03
C LEU A 231 13.81 -2.90 -25.64
N ASN A 232 15.12 -2.95 -25.37
CA ASN A 232 15.77 -4.07 -24.69
C ASN A 232 16.36 -3.55 -23.39
N TYR A 233 16.03 -4.21 -22.27
CA TYR A 233 16.53 -3.81 -20.97
C TYR A 233 16.54 -4.96 -19.98
N ILE A 234 17.26 -4.78 -18.88
CA ILE A 234 17.34 -5.73 -17.78
C ILE A 234 16.86 -4.99 -16.53
N ASN A 235 16.06 -5.68 -15.74
CA ASN A 235 15.69 -5.24 -14.39
C ASN A 235 16.09 -6.31 -13.38
N TYR A 236 16.39 -5.85 -12.18
CA TYR A 236 16.64 -6.71 -11.04
C TYR A 236 15.53 -6.57 -10.00
N GLY A 237 15.30 -7.64 -9.26
CA GLY A 237 14.34 -7.63 -8.18
C GLY A 237 14.76 -8.56 -7.06
N TYR A 238 14.68 -8.06 -5.83
CA TYR A 238 14.89 -8.85 -4.62
C TYR A 238 13.55 -9.00 -3.90
N ALA A 239 13.21 -10.21 -3.52
CA ALA A 239 12.05 -10.46 -2.66
C ALA A 239 12.47 -11.25 -1.43
N ALA A 240 11.88 -10.93 -0.30
CA ALA A 240 12.10 -11.59 0.98
C ALA A 240 10.75 -11.85 1.66
N TYR A 241 10.59 -13.04 2.17
CA TYR A 241 9.37 -13.47 2.83
C TYR A 241 9.70 -14.16 4.15
N VAL A 242 8.93 -13.85 5.18
CA VAL A 242 8.92 -14.52 6.47
C VAL A 242 7.51 -15.02 6.73
N GLN A 243 7.40 -16.33 6.89
CA GLN A 243 6.11 -16.94 7.19
C GLN A 243 5.67 -16.59 8.62
N GLY A 244 4.42 -16.23 8.75
CA GLY A 244 3.79 -15.91 10.01
C GLY A 244 3.33 -17.14 10.79
N ASN A 245 2.89 -16.90 12.00
CA ASN A 245 2.20 -17.90 12.80
C ASN A 245 0.69 -17.79 12.57
N HIS A 246 0.10 -18.77 11.92
CA HIS A 246 -1.33 -18.79 11.61
C HIS A 246 -2.24 -18.67 12.82
N LYS A 247 -1.78 -19.10 14.00
CA LYS A 247 -2.52 -19.00 15.26
C LYS A 247 -2.35 -17.64 15.96
N ALA A 248 -1.34 -16.87 15.57
CA ALA A 248 -0.97 -15.60 16.19
C ALA A 248 -0.71 -14.50 15.15
N ARG A 249 -1.45 -14.45 14.06
CA ARG A 249 -1.20 -13.60 12.88
C ARG A 249 -1.04 -12.12 13.18
N ASN A 250 -1.76 -11.60 14.16
CA ASN A 250 -1.63 -10.18 14.53
C ASN A 250 -0.32 -9.90 15.29
N LEU A 251 0.27 -10.89 15.90
CA LEU A 251 1.54 -10.79 16.64
C LEU A 251 2.72 -11.22 15.77
N GLU A 252 2.53 -12.27 14.99
CA GLU A 252 3.53 -12.86 14.11
C GLU A 252 2.97 -12.98 12.67
N PRO A 253 2.73 -11.88 11.98
CA PRO A 253 2.17 -11.90 10.61
C PRO A 253 3.18 -12.42 9.60
N ASP A 254 2.67 -12.80 8.44
CA ASP A 254 3.50 -12.92 7.26
C ASP A 254 4.09 -11.56 6.91
N LEU A 255 5.38 -11.52 6.61
CA LEU A 255 6.06 -10.30 6.16
C LEU A 255 6.61 -10.51 4.75
N LEU A 256 6.30 -9.58 3.87
CA LEU A 256 6.82 -9.55 2.53
C LEU A 256 7.54 -8.22 2.28
N LEU A 257 8.78 -8.30 1.85
CA LEU A 257 9.52 -7.17 1.31
C LEU A 257 9.94 -7.48 -0.11
N TYR A 258 9.80 -6.51 -1.01
CA TYR A 258 10.50 -6.58 -2.28
C TYR A 258 11.07 -5.23 -2.71
N VAL A 259 12.20 -5.30 -3.39
CA VAL A 259 12.87 -4.19 -4.04
C VAL A 259 12.87 -4.49 -5.53
N MET A 260 12.21 -3.64 -6.30
CA MET A 260 11.99 -3.86 -7.73
C MET A 260 12.56 -2.72 -8.53
N GLN A 261 13.29 -3.06 -9.58
CA GLN A 261 13.81 -2.11 -10.56
C GLN A 261 12.89 -2.03 -11.79
N ASP A 262 12.66 -0.82 -12.26
CA ASP A 262 12.15 -0.54 -13.60
C ASP A 262 13.07 0.50 -14.27
N SER A 263 14.06 0.03 -15.00
CA SER A 263 15.07 0.85 -15.67
C SER A 263 14.49 1.85 -16.68
N ARG A 264 13.24 1.67 -17.12
CA ARG A 264 12.54 2.61 -18.01
C ARG A 264 12.16 3.93 -17.34
N GLN A 265 12.16 3.98 -16.01
CA GLN A 265 11.88 5.20 -15.26
C GLN A 265 13.00 6.23 -15.31
N LEU A 266 14.16 5.83 -15.81
CA LEU A 266 15.33 6.69 -15.93
C LEU A 266 15.41 7.33 -17.32
N LYS A 267 15.75 8.63 -17.34
CA LYS A 267 15.94 9.37 -18.60
C LYS A 267 17.41 9.68 -18.89
N ASN A 268 18.18 10.02 -17.86
CA ASN A 268 19.51 10.62 -18.04
C ASN A 268 20.58 10.04 -17.10
N GLN A 269 20.33 8.91 -16.46
CA GLN A 269 21.28 8.25 -15.57
C GLN A 269 21.22 6.75 -15.75
N PRO A 270 22.29 6.00 -15.47
CA PRO A 270 22.25 4.56 -15.50
C PRO A 270 21.33 4.02 -14.39
N PRO A 271 20.70 2.87 -14.62
CA PRO A 271 19.95 2.18 -13.58
C PRO A 271 20.87 1.78 -12.42
N MET A 272 20.28 1.66 -11.22
CA MET A 272 21.01 1.19 -10.06
C MET A 272 21.68 -0.16 -10.35
N ASP A 273 22.92 -0.31 -9.92
CA ASP A 273 23.67 -1.55 -10.14
C ASP A 273 23.05 -2.73 -9.38
N LYS A 274 23.25 -3.92 -9.93
CA LYS A 274 22.77 -5.17 -9.36
C LYS A 274 23.21 -5.36 -7.91
N ASP A 275 24.48 -5.14 -7.63
CA ASP A 275 25.04 -5.39 -6.30
C ASP A 275 24.59 -4.32 -5.29
N GLU A 276 24.30 -3.10 -5.76
CA GLU A 276 23.70 -2.05 -4.94
C GLU A 276 22.26 -2.39 -4.56
N ILE A 277 21.44 -2.91 -5.49
CA ILE A 277 20.08 -3.38 -5.22
C ILE A 277 20.09 -4.50 -4.18
N GLU A 278 20.96 -5.48 -4.35
CA GLU A 278 21.08 -6.62 -3.44
C GLU A 278 21.47 -6.16 -2.03
N LYS A 279 22.54 -5.37 -1.89
CA LYS A 279 22.98 -4.82 -0.61
C LYS A 279 21.94 -3.96 0.07
N MET A 280 21.25 -3.12 -0.69
CA MET A 280 20.19 -2.28 -0.18
C MET A 280 19.01 -3.14 0.35
N ALA A 281 18.59 -4.14 -0.40
CA ALA A 281 17.52 -5.04 0.01
C ALA A 281 17.87 -5.78 1.30
N GLU A 282 19.07 -6.34 1.40
CA GLU A 282 19.55 -7.04 2.59
C GLU A 282 19.66 -6.11 3.81
N HIS A 283 20.13 -4.88 3.60
CA HIS A 283 20.17 -3.87 4.65
C HIS A 283 18.78 -3.52 5.16
N ILE A 284 17.82 -3.31 4.28
CA ILE A 284 16.43 -3.02 4.66
C ILE A 284 15.83 -4.21 5.44
N ILE A 285 15.99 -5.43 4.94
CA ILE A 285 15.49 -6.65 5.58
C ILE A 285 15.99 -6.75 7.03
N SER A 286 17.29 -6.58 7.23
CA SER A 286 17.91 -6.68 8.56
C SER A 286 17.52 -5.53 9.50
N SER A 287 17.05 -4.41 8.95
CA SER A 287 16.63 -3.24 9.73
C SER A 287 15.17 -3.29 10.20
N ILE A 288 14.34 -4.14 9.59
CA ILE A 288 12.93 -4.26 9.95
C ILE A 288 12.81 -4.93 11.32
N LYS A 289 12.19 -4.20 12.25
CA LYS A 289 11.93 -4.66 13.61
C LYS A 289 10.61 -4.10 14.10
N ARG A 290 9.80 -4.94 14.71
CA ARG A 290 8.67 -4.49 15.51
C ARG A 290 9.18 -3.87 16.82
N ARG A 291 8.40 -2.95 17.32
CA ARG A 291 8.63 -2.29 18.60
C ARG A 291 7.47 -2.54 19.53
#